data_7ef3eb4a3d824fa35bea6dd2bffbb451
#
_entry.id   7ef3eb4a3d824fa35bea6dd2bffbb451
#
_cell.length_a   1.000
_cell.length_b   1.000
_cell.length_c   1.000
_cell.angle_alpha   90.00
_cell.angle_beta   90.00
_cell.angle_gamma   90.00
#
_symmetry.space_group_name_H-M   'P 1'
#
loop_
_entity.id
_entity.type
_entity.pdbx_description
1 polymer ?
#
loop_
_entity_poly.entity_id
_entity_poly.type
_entity_poly.pdbx_seq_one_letter_code
_entity_poly.pdbx_strand_id
1 'polypeptide(L)'
;MIGVALVSGTAVFASSLRASLVETLESAISADYIITDTSFQGLSPVVSETLAEVPELEAVTPIRGISGQVDGDTKNFGAVDPIAFDKLVDPDLQEGTVADLGLNELLLHKDPANDLGASIGSTVAVTFQNGIEQTLTVAGIYGDATFGNWLIGLDTLNEISDAPARDFFVIAKLADGVDAATGDAAVQAAMEPFPQANVQTNAEFLDSQEAQINQLLLIITLLLAFAILIAILGISITLALGVFERTREIGLLRAVGMNKRQTRRSVRWEAVAIALLGTA
;
A
#
# COMPACT_ATOMS: atom_id res chain seq x y z
N MET A 1 28.21 -12.88 4.04
CA MET A 1 28.06 -11.39 4.13
C MET A 1 26.89 -10.90 3.28
N ILE A 2 26.83 -11.12 1.96
CA ILE A 2 25.72 -10.66 1.11
C ILE A 2 24.34 -11.11 1.63
N GLY A 3 24.17 -12.36 2.06
CA GLY A 3 22.89 -12.84 2.61
C GLY A 3 22.46 -12.13 3.90
N VAL A 4 23.41 -11.82 4.80
CA VAL A 4 23.10 -11.08 6.03
C VAL A 4 22.79 -9.62 5.72
N ALA A 5 23.53 -9.00 4.79
CA ALA A 5 23.27 -7.64 4.34
C ALA A 5 21.89 -7.52 3.68
N LEU A 6 21.49 -8.50 2.84
CA LEU A 6 20.17 -8.56 2.23
C LEU A 6 19.06 -8.70 3.28
N VAL A 7 19.22 -9.61 4.25
CA VAL A 7 18.21 -9.78 5.33
C VAL A 7 18.08 -8.52 6.17
N SER A 8 19.21 -7.90 6.55
CA SER A 8 19.19 -6.64 7.31
C SER A 8 18.59 -5.51 6.50
N GLY A 9 18.94 -5.39 5.22
CA GLY A 9 18.39 -4.38 4.31
C GLY A 9 16.88 -4.56 4.11
N THR A 10 16.41 -5.80 3.93
CA THR A 10 14.97 -6.09 3.82
C THR A 10 14.23 -5.77 5.11
N ALA A 11 14.81 -6.09 6.28
CA ALA A 11 14.17 -5.78 7.56
C ALA A 11 14.05 -4.27 7.81
N VAL A 12 15.09 -3.48 7.47
CA VAL A 12 15.05 -2.02 7.57
C VAL A 12 14.06 -1.44 6.58
N PHE A 13 14.07 -1.90 5.33
CA PHE A 13 13.11 -1.46 4.31
C PHE A 13 11.67 -1.76 4.75
N ALA A 14 11.42 -2.96 5.27
CA ALA A 14 10.12 -3.37 5.77
C ALA A 14 9.61 -2.48 6.92
N SER A 15 10.48 -2.19 7.90
CA SER A 15 10.11 -1.33 9.02
C SER A 15 9.86 0.12 8.59
N SER A 16 10.64 0.62 7.63
CA SER A 16 10.47 1.95 7.06
C SER A 16 9.18 2.07 6.26
N LEU A 17 8.88 1.07 5.41
CA LEU A 17 7.65 1.02 4.62
C LEU A 17 6.41 0.99 5.53
N ARG A 18 6.44 0.14 6.57
CA ARG A 18 5.36 0.06 7.55
C ARG A 18 5.14 1.40 8.26
N ALA A 19 6.20 2.01 8.81
CA ALA A 19 6.10 3.28 9.50
C ALA A 19 5.54 4.38 8.59
N SER A 20 6.02 4.45 7.34
CA SER A 20 5.54 5.44 6.37
C SER A 20 4.07 5.24 6.00
N LEU A 21 3.62 4.00 5.80
CA LEU A 21 2.23 3.71 5.45
C LEU A 21 1.28 4.02 6.61
N VAL A 22 1.62 3.61 7.84
CA VAL A 22 0.80 3.91 9.01
C VAL A 22 0.70 5.42 9.22
N GLU A 23 1.82 6.13 9.21
CA GLU A 23 1.85 7.59 9.38
C GLU A 23 1.00 8.31 8.32
N THR A 24 1.12 7.90 7.05
CA THR A 24 0.33 8.48 5.95
C THR A 24 -1.16 8.22 6.14
N LEU A 25 -1.57 6.98 6.44
CA LEU A 25 -2.97 6.64 6.62
C LEU A 25 -3.59 7.31 7.87
N GLU A 26 -2.87 7.33 9.00
CA GLU A 26 -3.32 8.00 10.21
C GLU A 26 -3.48 9.52 10.04
N SER A 27 -2.61 10.15 9.25
CA SER A 27 -2.69 11.60 9.01
C SER A 27 -3.77 11.97 8.01
N ALA A 28 -3.99 11.12 6.99
CA ALA A 28 -4.91 11.43 5.91
C ALA A 28 -6.38 11.12 6.24
N ILE A 29 -6.66 10.13 7.10
CA ILE A 29 -8.01 9.62 7.34
C ILE A 29 -8.51 10.02 8.72
N SER A 30 -9.48 10.95 8.75
CA SER A 30 -10.20 11.35 9.96
C SER A 30 -11.52 10.58 10.16
N ALA A 31 -11.76 9.54 9.36
CA ALA A 31 -12.93 8.68 9.46
C ALA A 31 -12.78 7.67 10.60
N ASP A 32 -13.90 7.30 11.24
CA ASP A 32 -13.95 6.30 12.29
C ASP A 32 -14.16 4.89 11.73
N TYR A 33 -14.87 4.77 10.59
CA TYR A 33 -15.18 3.51 9.93
C TYR A 33 -14.75 3.49 8.48
N ILE A 34 -14.25 2.33 8.06
CA ILE A 34 -13.91 2.00 6.68
C ILE A 34 -14.62 0.70 6.32
N ILE A 35 -15.51 0.76 5.34
CA ILE A 35 -16.30 -0.37 4.89
C ILE A 35 -15.77 -0.83 3.53
N THR A 36 -15.35 -2.08 3.45
CA THR A 36 -14.77 -2.70 2.27
C THR A 36 -15.60 -3.89 1.80
N ASP A 37 -15.43 -4.31 0.56
CA ASP A 37 -16.04 -5.54 0.04
C ASP A 37 -15.09 -6.74 0.24
N THR A 38 -15.56 -7.78 0.91
CA THR A 38 -14.80 -9.03 1.12
C THR A 38 -14.52 -9.79 -0.18
N SER A 39 -15.32 -9.56 -1.23
CA SER A 39 -15.17 -10.22 -2.54
C SER A 39 -14.30 -9.46 -3.53
N PHE A 40 -13.84 -8.26 -3.19
CA PHE A 40 -13.08 -7.35 -4.05
C PHE A 40 -13.80 -6.96 -5.35
N GLN A 41 -15.12 -7.10 -5.42
CA GLN A 41 -15.93 -6.71 -6.58
C GLN A 41 -16.54 -5.32 -6.44
N GLY A 42 -16.35 -4.70 -5.28
CA GLY A 42 -16.93 -3.43 -4.90
C GLY A 42 -18.36 -3.54 -4.34
N LEU A 43 -18.64 -2.66 -3.39
CA LEU A 43 -19.94 -2.58 -2.72
C LEU A 43 -21.02 -2.00 -3.64
N SER A 44 -22.27 -2.38 -3.38
CA SER A 44 -23.42 -1.70 -4.00
C SER A 44 -23.56 -0.28 -3.44
N PRO A 45 -23.94 0.73 -4.25
CA PRO A 45 -24.21 2.08 -3.75
C PRO A 45 -25.26 2.15 -2.63
N VAL A 46 -26.15 1.15 -2.56
CA VAL A 46 -27.14 1.03 -1.48
C VAL A 46 -26.47 0.95 -0.10
N VAL A 47 -25.23 0.45 -0.02
CA VAL A 47 -24.47 0.38 1.24
C VAL A 47 -24.14 1.79 1.73
N SER A 48 -23.57 2.65 0.88
CA SER A 48 -23.29 4.03 1.24
C SER A 48 -24.53 4.86 1.49
N GLU A 49 -25.61 4.62 0.72
CA GLU A 49 -26.92 5.25 0.94
C GLU A 49 -27.53 4.86 2.29
N THR A 50 -27.49 3.56 2.65
CA THR A 50 -27.98 3.07 3.94
C THR A 50 -27.17 3.64 5.11
N LEU A 51 -25.84 3.74 4.97
CA LEU A 51 -24.99 4.35 6.00
C LEU A 51 -25.27 5.85 6.17
N ALA A 52 -25.55 6.56 5.08
CA ALA A 52 -25.88 7.98 5.13
C ALA A 52 -27.20 8.29 5.88
N GLU A 53 -28.07 7.28 6.05
CA GLU A 53 -29.31 7.39 6.82
C GLU A 53 -29.12 7.12 8.34
N VAL A 54 -27.91 6.68 8.77
CA VAL A 54 -27.62 6.37 10.18
C VAL A 54 -27.40 7.67 10.96
N PRO A 55 -28.24 7.99 11.98
CA PRO A 55 -28.18 9.27 12.67
C PRO A 55 -26.89 9.46 13.50
N GLU A 56 -26.23 8.37 13.85
CA GLU A 56 -24.98 8.35 14.61
C GLU A 56 -23.78 8.77 13.77
N LEU A 57 -23.92 8.89 12.44
CA LEU A 57 -22.87 9.29 11.52
C LEU A 57 -23.04 10.75 11.07
N GLU A 58 -21.94 11.52 11.15
CA GLU A 58 -21.89 12.92 10.69
C GLU A 58 -21.68 13.04 9.18
N ALA A 59 -20.84 12.15 8.65
CA ALA A 59 -20.44 12.16 7.26
C ALA A 59 -20.21 10.73 6.75
N VAL A 60 -20.65 10.49 5.52
CA VAL A 60 -20.43 9.23 4.80
C VAL A 60 -20.10 9.56 3.35
N THR A 61 -19.01 9.03 2.83
CA THR A 61 -18.72 9.12 1.39
C THR A 61 -18.27 7.79 0.82
N PRO A 62 -18.84 7.34 -0.31
CA PRO A 62 -18.27 6.27 -1.09
C PRO A 62 -17.04 6.79 -1.84
N ILE A 63 -16.09 5.91 -2.07
CA ILE A 63 -14.99 6.12 -3.01
C ILE A 63 -15.25 5.23 -4.22
N ARG A 64 -15.56 5.84 -5.35
CA ARG A 64 -15.78 5.17 -6.64
C ARG A 64 -14.61 5.42 -7.55
N GLY A 65 -14.43 4.57 -8.56
CA GLY A 65 -13.36 4.74 -9.51
C GLY A 65 -13.83 4.64 -10.94
N ILE A 66 -13.21 5.44 -11.79
CA ILE A 66 -13.33 5.34 -13.23
C ILE A 66 -11.96 5.56 -13.86
N SER A 67 -11.69 4.88 -14.98
CA SER A 67 -10.45 5.10 -15.73
C SER A 67 -10.74 5.97 -16.95
N GLY A 68 -9.79 6.86 -17.25
CA GLY A 68 -9.81 7.70 -18.44
C GLY A 68 -8.41 7.88 -19.01
N GLN A 69 -8.32 8.37 -20.23
CA GLN A 69 -7.05 8.70 -20.88
C GLN A 69 -6.82 10.21 -20.86
N VAL A 70 -5.63 10.60 -20.42
CA VAL A 70 -5.12 11.98 -20.47
C VAL A 70 -3.83 11.95 -21.28
N ASP A 71 -3.76 12.69 -22.35
CA ASP A 71 -2.61 12.72 -23.28
C ASP A 71 -2.17 11.33 -23.79
N GLY A 72 -3.14 10.41 -23.93
CA GLY A 72 -2.92 9.02 -24.38
C GLY A 72 -2.56 8.03 -23.27
N ASP A 73 -2.28 8.49 -22.05
CA ASP A 73 -2.00 7.66 -20.88
C ASP A 73 -3.27 7.34 -20.10
N THR A 74 -3.42 6.09 -19.66
CA THR A 74 -4.52 5.70 -18.78
C THR A 74 -4.27 6.22 -17.36
N LYS A 75 -5.23 6.98 -16.84
CA LYS A 75 -5.26 7.50 -15.47
C LYS A 75 -6.50 6.97 -14.75
N ASN A 76 -6.37 6.74 -13.43
CA ASN A 76 -7.50 6.34 -12.59
C ASN A 76 -7.98 7.56 -11.81
N PHE A 77 -9.28 7.79 -11.89
CA PHE A 77 -9.98 8.88 -11.20
C PHE A 77 -10.75 8.29 -10.03
N GLY A 78 -10.56 8.84 -8.84
CA GLY A 78 -11.43 8.64 -7.69
C GLY A 78 -12.61 9.61 -7.76
N ALA A 79 -13.81 9.14 -7.47
CA ALA A 79 -14.97 9.99 -7.34
C ALA A 79 -15.52 9.94 -5.92
N VAL A 80 -15.77 11.11 -5.33
CA VAL A 80 -16.17 11.30 -3.94
C VAL A 80 -17.32 12.30 -3.83
N ASP A 81 -18.04 12.26 -2.71
CA ASP A 81 -18.88 13.39 -2.30
C ASP A 81 -17.96 14.48 -1.72
N PRO A 82 -17.85 15.66 -2.35
CA PRO A 82 -16.87 16.66 -1.93
C PRO A 82 -17.08 17.17 -0.51
N ILE A 83 -18.34 17.35 -0.10
CA ILE A 83 -18.68 17.91 1.22
C ILE A 83 -18.39 16.91 2.32
N ALA A 84 -18.76 15.64 2.11
CA ALA A 84 -18.48 14.59 3.07
C ALA A 84 -16.97 14.27 3.09
N PHE A 85 -16.30 14.24 1.94
CA PHE A 85 -14.88 13.94 1.84
C PHE A 85 -14.01 14.97 2.58
N ASP A 86 -14.33 16.26 2.48
CA ASP A 86 -13.63 17.34 3.20
C ASP A 86 -13.66 17.18 4.73
N LYS A 87 -14.72 16.54 5.26
CA LYS A 87 -14.83 16.23 6.70
C LYS A 87 -14.08 14.96 7.11
N LEU A 88 -13.88 14.04 6.19
CA LEU A 88 -13.39 12.69 6.43
C LEU A 88 -11.91 12.53 6.12
N VAL A 89 -11.36 13.37 5.26
CA VAL A 89 -10.01 13.24 4.71
C VAL A 89 -9.33 14.59 4.69
N ASP A 90 -8.09 14.62 5.16
CA ASP A 90 -7.17 15.74 4.96
C ASP A 90 -6.21 15.39 3.80
N PRO A 91 -6.46 15.89 2.58
CA PRO A 91 -5.63 15.57 1.42
C PRO A 91 -4.34 16.40 1.36
N ASP A 92 -3.95 17.13 2.42
CA ASP A 92 -2.85 18.12 2.38
C ASP A 92 -3.08 19.13 1.24
N LEU A 93 -4.21 19.83 1.29
CA LEU A 93 -4.61 20.76 0.24
C LEU A 93 -3.64 21.95 0.17
N GLN A 94 -2.97 22.12 -0.98
CA GLN A 94 -2.00 23.17 -1.22
C GLN A 94 -2.65 24.42 -1.84
N GLU A 95 -3.61 24.23 -2.75
CA GLU A 95 -4.34 25.30 -3.41
C GLU A 95 -5.78 24.86 -3.70
N GLY A 96 -6.73 25.78 -3.60
CA GLY A 96 -8.15 25.53 -3.89
C GLY A 96 -8.94 25.07 -2.67
N THR A 97 -10.04 24.36 -2.88
CA THR A 97 -10.93 23.81 -1.84
C THR A 97 -11.53 22.49 -2.29
N VAL A 98 -11.74 21.57 -1.35
CA VAL A 98 -12.37 20.27 -1.61
C VAL A 98 -13.89 20.39 -1.63
N ALA A 99 -14.44 21.05 -0.62
CA ALA A 99 -15.88 21.14 -0.42
C ALA A 99 -16.63 21.84 -1.55
N ASP A 100 -15.96 22.76 -2.26
CA ASP A 100 -16.54 23.50 -3.39
C ASP A 100 -16.29 22.83 -4.75
N LEU A 101 -15.82 21.59 -4.78
CA LEU A 101 -15.58 20.85 -6.03
C LEU A 101 -16.90 20.69 -6.80
N GLY A 102 -17.01 21.43 -7.87
CA GLY A 102 -18.20 21.49 -8.71
C GLY A 102 -18.27 20.43 -9.79
N LEU A 103 -19.33 20.54 -10.59
CA LEU A 103 -19.51 19.68 -11.76
C LEU A 103 -18.43 19.94 -12.79
N ASN A 104 -17.84 18.87 -13.36
CA ASN A 104 -16.74 18.93 -14.32
C ASN A 104 -15.48 19.60 -13.76
N GLU A 105 -15.29 19.53 -12.47
CA GLU A 105 -14.09 19.98 -11.81
C GLU A 105 -13.26 18.80 -11.29
N LEU A 106 -11.98 19.05 -11.12
CA LEU A 106 -10.95 18.07 -10.80
C LEU A 106 -10.05 18.60 -9.69
N LEU A 107 -9.85 17.80 -8.65
CA LEU A 107 -8.71 17.97 -7.75
C LEU A 107 -7.54 17.12 -8.27
N LEU A 108 -6.37 17.70 -8.32
CA LEU A 108 -5.18 17.09 -8.91
C LEU A 108 -4.07 17.00 -7.88
N HIS A 109 -3.45 15.81 -7.75
CA HIS A 109 -2.26 15.69 -6.93
C HIS A 109 -1.10 16.53 -7.53
N LYS A 110 -0.23 17.06 -6.69
CA LYS A 110 0.90 17.93 -7.09
C LYS A 110 1.79 17.34 -8.19
N ASP A 111 2.02 16.00 -8.19
CA ASP A 111 2.90 15.37 -9.17
C ASP A 111 2.32 15.45 -10.60
N PRO A 112 1.09 14.92 -10.88
CA PRO A 112 0.50 15.13 -12.20
C PRO A 112 0.22 16.61 -12.53
N ALA A 113 -0.02 17.48 -11.54
CA ALA A 113 -0.14 18.91 -11.79
C ALA A 113 1.17 19.49 -12.35
N ASN A 114 2.31 19.13 -11.75
CA ASN A 114 3.64 19.53 -12.23
C ASN A 114 3.95 18.94 -13.61
N ASP A 115 3.64 17.65 -13.84
CA ASP A 115 3.92 16.96 -15.10
C ASP A 115 3.16 17.59 -16.26
N LEU A 116 1.92 18.02 -16.03
CA LEU A 116 1.06 18.69 -17.02
C LEU A 116 1.30 20.21 -17.10
N GLY A 117 2.04 20.80 -16.16
CA GLY A 117 2.14 22.25 -16.00
C GLY A 117 0.79 22.90 -15.68
N ALA A 118 -0.10 22.15 -15.00
CA ALA A 118 -1.45 22.59 -14.67
C ALA A 118 -1.48 23.39 -13.36
N SER A 119 -2.35 24.38 -13.32
CA SER A 119 -2.64 25.22 -12.16
C SER A 119 -4.17 25.36 -12.01
N ILE A 120 -4.63 25.94 -10.91
CA ILE A 120 -6.06 26.21 -10.73
C ILE A 120 -6.61 26.96 -11.95
N GLY A 121 -7.75 26.51 -12.46
CA GLY A 121 -8.40 27.02 -13.65
C GLY A 121 -7.88 26.46 -14.97
N SER A 122 -6.80 25.66 -14.96
CA SER A 122 -6.36 24.92 -16.15
C SER A 122 -7.39 23.86 -16.51
N THR A 123 -7.51 23.53 -17.79
CA THR A 123 -8.41 22.49 -18.27
C THR A 123 -7.65 21.27 -18.72
N VAL A 124 -8.17 20.10 -18.39
CA VAL A 124 -7.63 18.80 -18.77
C VAL A 124 -8.68 18.05 -19.59
N ALA A 125 -8.33 17.66 -20.81
CA ALA A 125 -9.17 16.84 -21.66
C ALA A 125 -9.00 15.36 -21.27
N VAL A 126 -10.09 14.67 -20.99
CA VAL A 126 -10.11 13.27 -20.59
C VAL A 126 -11.05 12.48 -21.50
N THR A 127 -10.57 11.36 -22.03
CA THR A 127 -11.39 10.38 -22.73
C THR A 127 -11.64 9.19 -21.82
N PHE A 128 -12.86 9.04 -21.32
CA PHE A 128 -13.21 7.94 -20.42
C PHE A 128 -13.39 6.61 -21.16
N GLN A 129 -13.37 5.49 -20.42
CA GLN A 129 -13.41 4.13 -21.02
C GLN A 129 -14.64 3.85 -21.87
N ASN A 130 -15.77 4.53 -21.61
CA ASN A 130 -17.00 4.46 -22.40
C ASN A 130 -16.96 5.31 -23.68
N GLY A 131 -15.82 5.95 -23.97
CA GLY A 131 -15.62 6.83 -25.13
C GLY A 131 -16.17 8.24 -24.98
N ILE A 132 -16.65 8.62 -23.78
CA ILE A 132 -17.06 10.01 -23.49
C ILE A 132 -15.80 10.86 -23.33
N GLU A 133 -15.75 11.96 -24.09
CA GLU A 133 -14.75 13.00 -23.95
C GLU A 133 -15.30 14.13 -23.05
N GLN A 134 -14.57 14.43 -21.99
CA GLN A 134 -14.92 15.47 -21.05
C GLN A 134 -13.73 16.40 -20.82
N THR A 135 -14.00 17.69 -20.69
CA THR A 135 -13.00 18.67 -20.27
C THR A 135 -13.24 18.99 -18.79
N LEU A 136 -12.25 18.68 -17.95
CA LEU A 136 -12.31 18.93 -16.51
C LEU A 136 -11.47 20.16 -16.18
N THR A 137 -11.96 21.02 -15.29
CA THR A 137 -11.25 22.20 -14.82
C THR A 137 -10.56 21.89 -13.48
N VAL A 138 -9.30 22.20 -13.33
CA VAL A 138 -8.56 22.02 -12.07
C VAL A 138 -9.07 23.04 -11.04
N ALA A 139 -9.74 22.54 -10.00
CA ALA A 139 -10.31 23.33 -8.91
C ALA A 139 -9.38 23.39 -7.68
N GLY A 140 -8.48 22.41 -7.53
CA GLY A 140 -7.51 22.41 -6.45
C GLY A 140 -6.34 21.48 -6.69
N ILE A 141 -5.25 21.73 -5.95
CA ILE A 141 -4.03 20.91 -5.95
C ILE A 141 -3.75 20.46 -4.54
N TYR A 142 -3.49 19.15 -4.37
CA TYR A 142 -3.27 18.52 -3.08
C TYR A 142 -1.97 17.71 -3.02
N GLY A 143 -1.49 17.42 -1.81
CA GLY A 143 -0.19 16.80 -1.56
C GLY A 143 -0.21 15.34 -1.17
N ASP A 144 -1.34 14.80 -0.68
CA ASP A 144 -1.48 13.42 -0.22
C ASP A 144 -2.26 12.56 -1.22
N ALA A 145 -1.60 11.56 -1.81
CA ALA A 145 -2.17 10.69 -2.83
C ALA A 145 -2.87 9.44 -2.28
N THR A 146 -3.19 9.38 -1.00
CA THR A 146 -3.82 8.20 -0.35
C THR A 146 -5.07 7.75 -1.08
N PHE A 147 -5.90 8.68 -1.56
CA PHE A 147 -7.12 8.39 -2.32
C PHE A 147 -6.95 8.53 -3.84
N GLY A 148 -5.71 8.52 -4.33
CA GLY A 148 -5.38 8.62 -5.74
C GLY A 148 -4.80 9.98 -6.11
N ASN A 149 -4.50 10.14 -7.39
CA ASN A 149 -3.87 11.35 -7.91
C ASN A 149 -4.85 12.29 -8.64
N TRP A 150 -6.05 11.81 -8.90
CA TRP A 150 -7.08 12.46 -9.70
C TRP A 150 -8.42 12.25 -8.99
N LEU A 151 -9.02 13.32 -8.47
CA LEU A 151 -10.30 13.24 -7.76
C LEU A 151 -11.35 14.11 -8.44
N ILE A 152 -12.53 13.55 -8.65
CA ILE A 152 -13.71 14.24 -9.21
C ILE A 152 -14.89 14.11 -8.25
N GLY A 153 -15.90 14.95 -8.42
CA GLY A 153 -17.14 14.79 -7.70
C GLY A 153 -17.97 13.59 -8.19
N LEU A 154 -18.79 12.98 -7.31
CA LEU A 154 -19.73 11.92 -7.69
C LEU A 154 -20.71 12.39 -8.77
N ASP A 155 -21.13 13.67 -8.76
CA ASP A 155 -22.00 14.23 -9.76
C ASP A 155 -21.34 14.23 -11.15
N THR A 156 -20.06 14.55 -11.22
CA THR A 156 -19.29 14.44 -12.46
C THR A 156 -19.22 13.00 -12.95
N LEU A 157 -18.98 12.04 -12.03
CA LEU A 157 -18.97 10.61 -12.39
C LEU A 157 -20.32 10.15 -12.92
N ASN A 158 -21.43 10.57 -12.31
CA ASN A 158 -22.78 10.21 -12.71
C ASN A 158 -23.14 10.76 -14.12
N GLU A 159 -22.58 11.91 -14.52
CA GLU A 159 -22.74 12.41 -15.89
C GLU A 159 -21.89 11.63 -16.91
N ILE A 160 -20.76 11.12 -16.50
CA ILE A 160 -19.81 10.41 -17.38
C ILE A 160 -20.19 8.95 -17.58
N SER A 161 -20.83 8.32 -16.59
CA SER A 161 -21.00 6.86 -16.58
C SER A 161 -22.41 6.43 -16.21
N ASP A 162 -23.09 5.73 -17.14
CA ASP A 162 -24.33 4.99 -16.88
C ASP A 162 -24.07 3.56 -16.35
N ALA A 163 -22.82 3.17 -16.15
CA ALA A 163 -22.47 1.84 -15.65
C ALA A 163 -22.96 1.66 -14.20
N PRO A 164 -23.34 0.44 -13.79
CA PRO A 164 -23.69 0.18 -12.40
C PRO A 164 -22.55 0.62 -11.49
N ALA A 165 -22.82 1.63 -10.65
CA ALA A 165 -21.85 2.17 -9.74
C ALA A 165 -21.40 1.07 -8.75
N ARG A 166 -20.13 1.06 -8.44
CA ARG A 166 -19.51 0.21 -7.42
C ARG A 166 -18.62 1.06 -6.53
N ASP A 167 -18.85 0.97 -5.23
CA ASP A 167 -18.05 1.67 -4.25
C ASP A 167 -16.84 0.77 -3.93
N PHE A 168 -15.63 1.22 -4.14
CA PHE A 168 -14.42 0.46 -3.74
C PHE A 168 -14.38 0.31 -2.24
N PHE A 169 -14.67 1.39 -1.55
CA PHE A 169 -14.91 1.43 -0.12
C PHE A 169 -15.81 2.61 0.22
N VAL A 170 -16.38 2.55 1.42
CA VAL A 170 -17.16 3.63 2.00
C VAL A 170 -16.46 4.04 3.28
N ILE A 171 -16.24 5.33 3.48
CA ILE A 171 -15.70 5.89 4.73
C ILE A 171 -16.77 6.68 5.45
N ALA A 172 -16.78 6.57 6.78
CA ALA A 172 -17.79 7.22 7.60
C ALA A 172 -17.18 7.75 8.91
N LYS A 173 -17.78 8.83 9.43
CA LYS A 173 -17.38 9.46 10.67
C LYS A 173 -18.56 9.55 11.63
N LEU A 174 -18.29 9.27 12.90
CA LEU A 174 -19.25 9.45 13.97
C LEU A 174 -19.63 10.92 14.15
N ALA A 175 -20.88 11.14 14.50
CA ALA A 175 -21.36 12.45 14.90
C ALA A 175 -20.75 12.85 16.25
N ASP A 176 -20.53 14.14 16.43
CA ASP A 176 -19.99 14.68 17.67
C ASP A 176 -20.81 14.26 18.90
N GLY A 177 -20.12 13.70 19.87
CA GLY A 177 -20.73 13.26 21.14
C GLY A 177 -21.32 11.84 21.13
N VAL A 178 -21.30 11.13 20.01
CA VAL A 178 -21.63 9.70 19.95
C VAL A 178 -20.44 8.89 20.46
N ASP A 179 -20.69 7.99 21.41
CA ASP A 179 -19.65 7.06 21.88
C ASP A 179 -19.43 5.91 20.86
N ALA A 180 -18.20 5.41 20.82
CA ALA A 180 -17.81 4.39 19.86
C ALA A 180 -18.70 3.12 19.92
N ALA A 181 -19.11 2.68 21.11
CA ALA A 181 -19.92 1.46 21.25
C ALA A 181 -21.33 1.64 20.66
N THR A 182 -21.93 2.84 20.82
CA THR A 182 -23.21 3.19 20.20
C THR A 182 -23.08 3.28 18.69
N GLY A 183 -22.01 3.92 18.19
CA GLY A 183 -21.71 3.99 16.77
C GLY A 183 -21.48 2.62 16.14
N ASP A 184 -20.69 1.77 16.76
CA ASP A 184 -20.43 0.40 16.33
C ASP A 184 -21.73 -0.40 16.19
N ALA A 185 -22.60 -0.32 17.20
CA ALA A 185 -23.88 -1.01 17.18
C ALA A 185 -24.80 -0.52 16.05
N ALA A 186 -24.84 0.79 15.81
CA ALA A 186 -25.65 1.40 14.75
C ALA A 186 -25.15 1.02 13.34
N VAL A 187 -23.84 1.12 13.10
CA VAL A 187 -23.22 0.74 11.82
C VAL A 187 -23.37 -0.75 11.54
N GLN A 188 -23.14 -1.62 12.55
CA GLN A 188 -23.32 -3.06 12.42
C GLN A 188 -24.77 -3.41 12.09
N ALA A 189 -25.76 -2.77 12.76
CA ALA A 189 -27.16 -3.00 12.49
C ALA A 189 -27.56 -2.56 11.07
N ALA A 190 -27.03 -1.41 10.60
CA ALA A 190 -27.26 -0.93 9.24
C ALA A 190 -26.65 -1.86 8.18
N MET A 191 -25.57 -2.55 8.50
CA MET A 191 -24.86 -3.44 7.58
C MET A 191 -25.33 -4.91 7.66
N GLU A 192 -26.22 -5.27 8.57
CA GLU A 192 -26.77 -6.64 8.66
C GLU A 192 -27.32 -7.19 7.32
N PRO A 193 -28.02 -6.38 6.47
CA PRO A 193 -28.49 -6.83 5.16
C PRO A 193 -27.38 -7.06 4.12
N PHE A 194 -26.17 -6.64 4.39
CA PHE A 194 -25.03 -6.63 3.44
C PHE A 194 -23.87 -7.51 3.91
N PRO A 195 -23.99 -8.86 3.89
CA PRO A 195 -22.97 -9.76 4.44
C PRO A 195 -21.62 -9.68 3.73
N GLN A 196 -21.52 -9.08 2.55
CA GLN A 196 -20.28 -8.81 1.83
C GLN A 196 -19.57 -7.55 2.34
N ALA A 197 -20.27 -6.67 3.06
CA ALA A 197 -19.67 -5.46 3.61
C ALA A 197 -18.87 -5.80 4.87
N ASN A 198 -17.58 -5.59 4.81
CA ASN A 198 -16.67 -5.73 5.94
C ASN A 198 -16.50 -4.37 6.61
N VAL A 199 -17.16 -4.19 7.75
CA VAL A 199 -17.07 -2.99 8.58
C VAL A 199 -15.83 -3.10 9.46
N GLN A 200 -14.96 -2.14 9.38
CA GLN A 200 -13.77 -2.02 10.21
C GLN A 200 -13.69 -0.61 10.79
N THR A 201 -13.29 -0.52 12.03
CA THR A 201 -12.81 0.76 12.58
C THR A 201 -11.51 1.16 11.88
N ASN A 202 -11.13 2.44 11.95
CA ASN A 202 -9.87 2.90 11.40
C ASN A 202 -8.67 2.10 11.95
N ALA A 203 -8.66 1.83 13.26
CA ALA A 203 -7.61 1.02 13.89
C ALA A 203 -7.57 -0.43 13.35
N GLU A 204 -8.73 -1.09 13.23
CA GLU A 204 -8.80 -2.46 12.66
C GLU A 204 -8.39 -2.49 11.20
N PHE A 205 -8.73 -1.46 10.43
CA PHE A 205 -8.28 -1.34 9.03
C PHE A 205 -6.75 -1.22 8.95
N LEU A 206 -6.15 -0.35 9.76
CA LEU A 206 -4.68 -0.23 9.85
C LEU A 206 -4.02 -1.55 10.26
N ASP A 207 -4.53 -2.22 11.28
CA ASP A 207 -4.04 -3.53 11.72
C ASP A 207 -4.13 -4.59 10.59
N SER A 208 -5.21 -4.56 9.81
CA SER A 208 -5.39 -5.47 8.67
C SER A 208 -4.37 -5.20 7.55
N GLN A 209 -4.09 -3.92 7.25
CA GLN A 209 -3.07 -3.54 6.28
C GLN A 209 -1.67 -3.95 6.75
N GLU A 210 -1.36 -3.74 8.03
CA GLU A 210 -0.10 -4.20 8.62
C GLU A 210 0.05 -5.72 8.55
N ALA A 211 -1.01 -6.47 8.81
CA ALA A 211 -1.00 -7.94 8.73
C ALA A 211 -0.69 -8.42 7.30
N GLN A 212 -1.25 -7.77 6.27
CA GLN A 212 -0.96 -8.08 4.86
C GLN A 212 0.51 -7.82 4.52
N ILE A 213 1.06 -6.68 4.94
CA ILE A 213 2.48 -6.36 4.75
C ILE A 213 3.36 -7.39 5.45
N ASN A 214 3.06 -7.73 6.70
CA ASN A 214 3.80 -8.73 7.46
C ASN A 214 3.77 -10.11 6.79
N GLN A 215 2.66 -10.51 6.17
CA GLN A 215 2.56 -11.75 5.41
C GLN A 215 3.47 -11.74 4.17
N LEU A 216 3.51 -10.64 3.41
CA LEU A 216 4.41 -10.50 2.27
C LEU A 216 5.88 -10.53 2.71
N LEU A 217 6.21 -9.84 3.79
CA LEU A 217 7.54 -9.83 4.37
C LEU A 217 7.98 -11.22 4.88
N LEU A 218 7.06 -11.99 5.43
CA LEU A 218 7.31 -13.38 5.82
C LEU A 218 7.72 -14.23 4.62
N ILE A 219 7.01 -14.12 3.50
CA ILE A 219 7.33 -14.85 2.27
C ILE A 219 8.72 -14.46 1.77
N ILE A 220 9.03 -13.16 1.70
CA ILE A 220 10.34 -12.66 1.29
C ILE A 220 11.44 -13.19 2.23
N THR A 221 11.20 -13.16 3.53
CA THR A 221 12.16 -13.65 4.55
C THR A 221 12.42 -15.16 4.40
N LEU A 222 11.38 -15.94 4.14
CA LEU A 222 11.52 -17.38 3.87
C LEU A 222 12.34 -17.64 2.60
N LEU A 223 12.11 -16.91 1.52
CA LEU A 223 12.90 -17.02 0.29
C LEU A 223 14.36 -16.68 0.53
N LEU A 224 14.64 -15.62 1.29
CA LEU A 224 16.02 -15.25 1.70
C LEU A 224 16.66 -16.32 2.57
N ALA A 225 15.92 -16.93 3.50
CA ALA A 225 16.42 -18.02 4.33
C ALA A 225 16.81 -19.24 3.48
N PHE A 226 16.01 -19.61 2.47
CA PHE A 226 16.36 -20.65 1.52
C PHE A 226 17.61 -20.29 0.69
N ALA A 227 17.72 -19.05 0.22
CA ALA A 227 18.91 -18.60 -0.51
C ALA A 227 20.19 -18.70 0.33
N ILE A 228 20.12 -18.32 1.62
CA ILE A 228 21.24 -18.49 2.56
C ILE A 228 21.57 -19.98 2.77
N LEU A 229 20.57 -20.84 2.89
CA LEU A 229 20.79 -22.29 3.04
C LEU A 229 21.49 -22.87 1.82
N ILE A 230 21.06 -22.51 0.61
CA ILE A 230 21.72 -22.92 -0.64
C ILE A 230 23.16 -22.41 -0.70
N ALA A 231 23.39 -21.15 -0.31
CA ALA A 231 24.75 -20.59 -0.27
C ALA A 231 25.66 -21.35 0.72
N ILE A 232 25.16 -21.70 1.91
CA ILE A 232 25.90 -22.51 2.89
C ILE A 232 26.24 -23.89 2.32
N LEU A 233 25.31 -24.54 1.64
CA LEU A 233 25.53 -25.83 0.97
C LEU A 233 26.59 -25.69 -0.13
N GLY A 234 26.51 -24.67 -0.98
CA GLY A 234 27.50 -24.40 -2.02
C GLY A 234 28.91 -24.19 -1.46
N ILE A 235 29.05 -23.36 -0.44
CA ILE A 235 30.34 -23.14 0.24
C ILE A 235 30.85 -24.44 0.86
N SER A 236 29.98 -25.24 1.50
CA SER A 236 30.33 -26.50 2.12
C SER A 236 30.90 -27.51 1.10
N ILE A 237 30.25 -27.60 -0.07
CA ILE A 237 30.69 -28.48 -1.17
C ILE A 237 32.03 -28.00 -1.70
N THR A 238 32.25 -26.71 -1.94
CA THR A 238 33.49 -26.15 -2.44
C THR A 238 34.65 -26.39 -1.46
N LEU A 239 34.41 -26.18 -0.16
CA LEU A 239 35.41 -26.47 0.89
C LEU A 239 35.73 -27.96 0.99
N ALA A 240 34.72 -28.84 0.87
CA ALA A 240 34.92 -30.29 0.86
C ALA A 240 35.80 -30.71 -0.32
N LEU A 241 35.50 -30.19 -1.52
CA LEU A 241 36.29 -30.48 -2.72
C LEU A 241 37.72 -30.02 -2.57
N GLY A 242 37.97 -28.80 -2.08
CA GLY A 242 39.32 -28.27 -1.80
C GLY A 242 40.12 -29.15 -0.81
N VAL A 243 39.46 -29.69 0.21
CA VAL A 243 40.07 -30.65 1.12
C VAL A 243 40.39 -31.97 0.43
N PHE A 244 39.53 -32.47 -0.44
CA PHE A 244 39.76 -33.72 -1.19
C PHE A 244 40.94 -33.55 -2.15
N GLU A 245 41.06 -32.46 -2.90
CA GLU A 245 42.15 -32.19 -3.82
C GLU A 245 43.50 -32.12 -3.12
N ARG A 246 43.55 -31.62 -1.86
CA ARG A 246 44.78 -31.50 -1.05
C ARG A 246 44.99 -32.66 -0.07
N THR A 247 44.30 -33.78 -0.25
CA THR A 247 44.39 -34.92 0.68
C THR A 247 45.83 -35.43 0.84
N ARG A 248 46.64 -35.45 -0.24
CA ARG A 248 48.07 -35.85 -0.18
C ARG A 248 48.92 -34.89 0.64
N GLU A 249 48.71 -33.57 0.50
CA GLU A 249 49.46 -32.55 1.26
C GLU A 249 49.11 -32.62 2.74
N ILE A 250 47.82 -32.75 3.06
CA ILE A 250 47.34 -32.92 4.44
C ILE A 250 47.89 -34.24 5.04
N GLY A 251 47.97 -35.30 4.23
CA GLY A 251 48.55 -36.58 4.65
C GLY A 251 50.05 -36.45 4.99
N LEU A 252 50.83 -35.72 4.18
CA LEU A 252 52.23 -35.41 4.42
C LEU A 252 52.42 -34.59 5.71
N LEU A 253 51.64 -33.54 5.90
CA LEU A 253 51.68 -32.70 7.12
C LEU A 253 51.35 -33.51 8.38
N ARG A 254 50.44 -34.48 8.31
CA ARG A 254 50.14 -35.39 9.40
C ARG A 254 51.26 -36.40 9.66
N ALA A 255 51.96 -36.86 8.63
CA ALA A 255 53.10 -37.73 8.78
C ALA A 255 54.31 -37.03 9.47
N VAL A 256 54.43 -35.70 9.31
CA VAL A 256 55.44 -34.86 9.97
C VAL A 256 55.00 -34.39 11.38
N GLY A 257 53.79 -34.81 11.87
CA GLY A 257 53.34 -34.56 13.23
C GLY A 257 52.16 -33.66 13.44
N MET A 258 51.49 -33.18 12.37
CA MET A 258 50.28 -32.37 12.48
C MET A 258 49.12 -33.22 13.01
N ASN A 259 48.44 -32.76 14.09
CA ASN A 259 47.31 -33.48 14.64
C ASN A 259 45.99 -33.06 14.02
N LYS A 260 44.90 -33.87 14.22
CA LYS A 260 43.56 -33.61 13.65
C LYS A 260 42.97 -32.23 14.04
N ARG A 261 43.29 -31.68 15.20
CA ARG A 261 42.81 -30.36 15.65
C ARG A 261 43.47 -29.24 14.87
N GLN A 262 44.79 -29.37 14.60
CA GLN A 262 45.55 -28.41 13.79
C GLN A 262 45.04 -28.41 12.35
N THR A 263 44.81 -29.56 11.74
CA THR A 263 44.25 -29.67 10.39
C THR A 263 42.87 -28.97 10.31
N ARG A 264 41.96 -29.25 11.25
CA ARG A 264 40.63 -28.59 11.28
C ARG A 264 40.74 -27.09 11.47
N ARG A 265 41.71 -26.63 12.28
CA ARG A 265 41.90 -25.20 12.53
C ARG A 265 42.47 -24.51 11.30
N SER A 266 43.37 -25.14 10.56
CA SER A 266 43.90 -24.61 9.29
C SER A 266 42.78 -24.42 8.25
N VAL A 267 41.94 -25.44 8.01
CA VAL A 267 40.80 -25.36 7.07
C VAL A 267 39.80 -24.28 7.48
N ARG A 268 39.56 -24.12 8.79
CA ARG A 268 38.66 -23.06 9.27
C ARG A 268 39.21 -21.65 8.99
N TRP A 269 40.52 -21.44 9.25
CA TRP A 269 41.16 -20.14 9.00
C TRP A 269 41.25 -19.83 7.50
N GLU A 270 41.45 -20.84 6.66
CA GLU A 270 41.38 -20.69 5.20
C GLU A 270 39.98 -20.25 4.74
N ALA A 271 38.94 -20.89 5.27
CA ALA A 271 37.55 -20.50 5.00
C ALA A 271 37.26 -19.07 5.44
N VAL A 272 37.74 -18.67 6.63
CA VAL A 272 37.58 -17.28 7.13
C VAL A 272 38.34 -16.29 6.25
N ALA A 273 39.56 -16.61 5.83
CA ALA A 273 40.35 -15.75 4.95
C ALA A 273 39.67 -15.56 3.59
N ILE A 274 39.15 -16.65 2.97
CA ILE A 274 38.40 -16.59 1.72
C ILE A 274 37.15 -15.76 1.90
N ALA A 275 36.41 -15.92 3.01
CA ALA A 275 35.20 -15.14 3.29
C ALA A 275 35.51 -13.64 3.44
N LEU A 276 36.59 -13.27 4.08
CA LEU A 276 37.03 -11.89 4.23
C LEU A 276 37.47 -11.26 2.91
N LEU A 277 38.21 -12.01 2.07
CA LEU A 277 38.61 -11.54 0.74
C LEU A 277 37.42 -11.42 -0.24
N GLY A 278 36.42 -12.27 -0.09
CA GLY A 278 35.20 -12.22 -0.91
C GLY A 278 34.20 -11.12 -0.49
N THR A 279 34.50 -10.35 0.57
CA THR A 279 33.68 -9.25 1.08
C THR A 279 34.32 -7.87 0.90
N ALA A 280 35.56 -7.82 0.47
CA ALA A 280 36.29 -6.62 0.08
C ALA A 280 36.03 -6.29 -1.40
#